data_7c1e435175f992cc573a1e07509eedd4
#
_entry.id   7c1e435175f992cc573a1e07509eedd4
#
_cell.length_a   1.000
_cell.length_b   1.000
_cell.length_c   1.000
_cell.angle_alpha   90.00
_cell.angle_beta   90.00
_cell.angle_gamma   90.00
#
_symmetry.space_group_name_H-M   'P 1'
#
loop_
_entity.id
_entity.type
_entity.pdbx_description
1 polymer ?
#
loop_
_entity_poly.entity_id
_entity_poly.type
_entity_poly.pdbx_seq_one_letter_code
_entity_poly.pdbx_strand_id
1 'polypeptide(L)'
;MRQDYEALSRYHYREPSMGPCAAIYAMRGKFRTAEKLVTLGVIVYAMPTGGCQARSAAMPFLSGLDRVTRLSVINKNIRTISRVIIEPRFRSLGLAQRLVRETMPLMNVPYVEALAVMGRVNPFFEKAGLTRFDSPPSAACVRLIEAFGAVGIGERDLIDAGLVQEKLDSRLRGNDNQSNFIEGEIVKFLQGYGQRRLMKAGIIRTRFIVSKLTDRPVYYLWKNLSLDLRL
;
A
#
# COMPACT_ATOMS: atom_id res chain seq x y z
N MET A 1 -11.78 17.92 11.56
CA MET A 1 -11.02 16.71 11.18
C MET A 1 -10.40 16.79 9.77
N ARG A 2 -11.12 17.29 8.73
CA ARG A 2 -10.51 17.49 7.41
C ARG A 2 -9.36 18.51 7.44
N GLN A 3 -9.54 19.61 8.15
CA GLN A 3 -8.49 20.61 8.37
C GLN A 3 -7.24 20.05 9.08
N ASP A 4 -7.43 19.14 10.06
CA ASP A 4 -6.29 18.46 10.71
C ASP A 4 -5.51 17.58 9.74
N TYR A 5 -6.22 16.89 8.82
CA TYR A 5 -5.59 16.13 7.76
C TYR A 5 -4.82 17.04 6.81
N GLU A 6 -5.42 18.12 6.34
CA GLU A 6 -4.79 19.08 5.42
C GLU A 6 -3.52 19.67 6.03
N ALA A 7 -3.54 19.99 7.33
CA ALA A 7 -2.37 20.49 8.05
C ALA A 7 -1.19 19.51 8.09
N LEU A 8 -1.48 18.20 8.16
CA LEU A 8 -0.45 17.14 8.28
C LEU A 8 -0.19 16.41 6.96
N SER A 9 -1.00 16.58 5.92
CA SER A 9 -0.91 15.85 4.66
C SER A 9 0.46 16.00 3.97
N ARG A 10 1.11 17.14 4.10
CA ARG A 10 2.47 17.43 3.58
C ARG A 10 3.56 16.50 4.12
N TYR A 11 3.31 15.86 5.25
CA TYR A 11 4.26 14.91 5.86
C TYR A 11 4.06 13.46 5.40
N HIS A 12 3.09 13.23 4.50
CA HIS A 12 2.85 11.90 3.95
C HIS A 12 3.57 11.74 2.61
N TYR A 13 4.23 10.60 2.42
CA TYR A 13 5.03 10.30 1.21
C TYR A 13 4.20 10.08 -0.06
N ARG A 14 2.89 9.88 0.05
CA ARG A 14 1.98 9.76 -1.09
C ARG A 14 1.30 11.09 -1.38
N GLU A 15 0.87 11.24 -2.66
CA GLU A 15 0.10 12.41 -3.07
C GLU A 15 -1.07 12.72 -2.14
N PRO A 16 -1.39 14.01 -1.92
CA PRO A 16 -2.43 14.44 -0.96
C PRO A 16 -3.84 13.99 -1.33
N SER A 17 -4.11 13.58 -2.60
CA SER A 17 -5.45 13.17 -3.02
C SER A 17 -5.96 11.99 -2.18
N MET A 18 -7.05 12.21 -1.47
CA MET A 18 -7.76 11.16 -0.76
C MET A 18 -8.73 10.48 -1.72
N GLY A 19 -8.67 9.15 -1.80
CA GLY A 19 -9.75 8.37 -2.40
C GLY A 19 -11.04 8.46 -1.57
N PRO A 20 -12.05 7.61 -1.85
CA PRO A 20 -13.31 7.58 -1.10
C PRO A 20 -13.03 7.42 0.39
N CYS A 21 -13.20 8.50 1.15
CA CYS A 21 -12.93 8.58 2.59
C CYS A 21 -14.15 8.11 3.37
N ALA A 22 -13.94 7.14 4.27
CA ALA A 22 -14.99 6.66 5.18
C ALA A 22 -15.01 7.46 6.50
N ALA A 23 -13.83 7.73 7.07
CA ALA A 23 -13.68 8.52 8.29
C ALA A 23 -12.28 9.12 8.43
N ILE A 24 -12.18 10.22 9.18
CA ILE A 24 -10.90 10.82 9.59
C ILE A 24 -10.97 11.04 11.09
N TYR A 25 -9.95 10.59 11.82
CA TYR A 25 -9.77 10.89 13.23
C TYR A 25 -8.49 11.67 13.44
N ALA A 26 -8.49 12.57 14.40
CA ALA A 26 -7.35 13.39 14.77
C ALA A 26 -7.05 13.23 16.26
N MET A 27 -5.78 12.98 16.57
CA MET A 27 -5.26 13.05 17.92
C MET A 27 -4.77 14.46 18.19
N ARG A 28 -5.26 15.07 19.24
CA ARG A 28 -4.89 16.43 19.65
C ARG A 28 -4.36 16.43 21.09
N GLY A 29 -3.38 17.28 21.33
CA GLY A 29 -2.80 17.47 22.65
C GLY A 29 -2.77 18.94 23.06
N LYS A 30 -2.86 19.21 24.38
CA LYS A 30 -2.68 20.52 24.97
C LYS A 30 -1.31 20.58 25.62
N PHE A 31 -0.50 21.55 25.25
CA PHE A 31 0.79 21.81 25.85
C PHE A 31 0.72 23.00 26.80
N ARG A 32 1.53 23.01 27.85
CA ARG A 32 1.54 24.10 28.86
C ARG A 32 1.81 25.48 28.24
N THR A 33 2.54 25.50 27.12
CA THR A 33 2.93 26.73 26.40
C THR A 33 1.99 27.08 25.25
N ALA A 34 1.00 26.24 24.95
CA ALA A 34 0.08 26.47 23.85
C ALA A 34 -1.34 26.74 24.35
N GLU A 35 -1.88 27.90 23.96
CA GLU A 35 -3.28 28.27 24.28
C GLU A 35 -4.29 27.34 23.59
N LYS A 36 -3.93 26.79 22.42
CA LYS A 36 -4.80 25.96 21.58
C LYS A 36 -4.33 24.51 21.54
N LEU A 37 -5.29 23.60 21.31
CA LEU A 37 -5.00 22.21 21.01
C LEU A 37 -4.17 22.09 19.74
N VAL A 38 -3.09 21.32 19.81
CA VAL A 38 -2.18 21.02 18.67
C VAL A 38 -2.54 19.65 18.12
N THR A 39 -2.65 19.52 16.81
CA THR A 39 -2.85 18.22 16.14
C THR A 39 -1.54 17.44 16.13
N LEU A 40 -1.52 16.30 16.83
CA LEU A 40 -0.37 15.41 16.97
C LEU A 40 -0.31 14.36 15.85
N GLY A 41 -1.46 13.94 15.38
CA GLY A 41 -1.58 12.95 14.32
C GLY A 41 -2.98 12.83 13.78
N VAL A 42 -3.07 12.25 12.58
CA VAL A 42 -4.35 11.93 11.93
C VAL A 42 -4.30 10.54 11.34
N ILE A 43 -5.45 9.89 11.31
CA ILE A 43 -5.68 8.62 10.63
C ILE A 43 -6.86 8.77 9.67
N VAL A 44 -6.72 8.20 8.49
CA VAL A 44 -7.74 8.21 7.44
C VAL A 44 -8.16 6.79 7.14
N TYR A 45 -9.45 6.53 7.28
CA TYR A 45 -10.10 5.31 6.84
C TYR A 45 -10.77 5.55 5.49
N ALA A 46 -10.56 4.62 4.57
CA ALA A 46 -11.15 4.66 3.23
C ALA A 46 -12.03 3.43 3.00
N MET A 47 -12.85 3.49 1.96
CA MET A 47 -13.51 2.30 1.43
C MET A 47 -12.45 1.35 0.87
N PRO A 48 -12.62 0.03 1.05
CA PRO A 48 -11.68 -0.95 0.55
C PRO A 48 -11.68 -1.01 -0.98
N THR A 49 -10.52 -1.31 -1.56
CA THR A 49 -10.43 -1.61 -2.99
C THR A 49 -11.07 -2.97 -3.28
N GLY A 50 -11.75 -3.12 -4.42
CA GLY A 50 -12.39 -4.39 -4.80
C GLY A 50 -11.40 -5.55 -5.01
N GLY A 51 -10.21 -5.27 -5.54
CA GLY A 51 -9.14 -6.23 -5.77
C GLY A 51 -7.98 -6.04 -4.78
N CYS A 52 -7.70 -7.06 -3.96
CA CYS A 52 -6.53 -7.10 -3.08
C CYS A 52 -6.14 -8.57 -2.87
N GLN A 53 -5.04 -9.00 -3.47
CA GLN A 53 -4.56 -10.37 -3.40
C GLN A 53 -4.26 -10.79 -1.95
N ALA A 54 -3.66 -9.91 -1.17
CA ALA A 54 -3.34 -10.18 0.23
C ALA A 54 -4.60 -10.38 1.09
N ARG A 55 -5.68 -9.65 0.81
CA ARG A 55 -6.97 -9.85 1.47
C ARG A 55 -7.53 -11.24 1.16
N SER A 56 -7.45 -11.70 -0.09
CA SER A 56 -7.93 -13.03 -0.47
C SER A 56 -7.17 -14.15 0.26
N ALA A 57 -5.88 -13.96 0.52
CA ALA A 57 -5.09 -14.90 1.32
C ALA A 57 -5.47 -14.86 2.82
N ALA A 58 -5.72 -13.67 3.37
CA ALA A 58 -6.10 -13.49 4.77
C ALA A 58 -7.57 -13.85 5.05
N MET A 59 -8.43 -13.80 4.03
CA MET A 59 -9.88 -14.08 4.10
C MET A 59 -10.29 -15.04 2.97
N PRO A 60 -9.94 -16.34 3.05
CA PRO A 60 -10.19 -17.29 1.95
C PRO A 60 -11.67 -17.44 1.58
N PHE A 61 -12.59 -17.22 2.52
CA PHE A 61 -14.03 -17.29 2.29
C PHE A 61 -14.54 -16.32 1.20
N LEU A 62 -13.82 -15.24 0.96
CA LEU A 62 -14.17 -14.28 -0.11
C LEU A 62 -13.94 -14.88 -1.52
N SER A 63 -13.08 -15.86 -1.66
CA SER A 63 -12.74 -16.46 -2.96
C SER A 63 -13.86 -17.33 -3.54
N GLY A 64 -14.74 -17.86 -2.70
CA GLY A 64 -15.90 -18.65 -3.11
C GLY A 64 -17.12 -17.83 -3.55
N LEU A 65 -17.08 -16.50 -3.40
CA LEU A 65 -18.19 -15.62 -3.74
C LEU A 65 -18.09 -15.12 -5.18
N ASP A 66 -19.24 -14.98 -5.85
CA ASP A 66 -19.31 -14.27 -7.10
C ASP A 66 -18.87 -12.80 -6.94
N ARG A 67 -18.58 -12.12 -8.04
CA ARG A 67 -18.01 -10.77 -8.03
C ARG A 67 -18.90 -9.74 -7.32
N VAL A 68 -20.21 -9.79 -7.53
CA VAL A 68 -21.15 -8.79 -7.00
C VAL A 68 -21.29 -8.96 -5.51
N THR A 69 -21.58 -10.20 -5.07
CA THR A 69 -21.68 -10.58 -3.65
C THR A 69 -20.38 -10.27 -2.91
N ARG A 70 -19.24 -10.64 -3.48
CA ARG A 70 -17.93 -10.35 -2.89
C ARG A 70 -17.70 -8.85 -2.66
N LEU A 71 -18.01 -7.99 -3.65
CA LEU A 71 -17.88 -6.55 -3.51
C LEU A 71 -18.84 -5.98 -2.46
N SER A 72 -20.08 -6.49 -2.39
CA SER A 72 -21.04 -6.13 -1.36
C SER A 72 -20.51 -6.46 0.04
N VAL A 73 -20.06 -7.69 0.24
CA VAL A 73 -19.49 -8.16 1.52
C VAL A 73 -18.28 -7.31 1.92
N ILE A 74 -17.36 -7.06 0.99
CA ILE A 74 -16.17 -6.22 1.24
C ILE A 74 -16.58 -4.81 1.69
N ASN A 75 -17.48 -4.17 0.96
CA ASN A 75 -17.89 -2.78 1.25
C ASN A 75 -18.67 -2.65 2.56
N LYS A 76 -19.48 -3.64 2.91
CA LYS A 76 -20.24 -3.64 4.17
C LYS A 76 -19.34 -3.89 5.40
N ASN A 77 -18.33 -4.75 5.25
CA ASN A 77 -17.64 -5.34 6.40
C ASN A 77 -16.21 -4.86 6.61
N ILE A 78 -15.61 -4.17 5.65
CA ILE A 78 -14.20 -3.80 5.72
C ILE A 78 -14.02 -2.29 5.62
N ARG A 79 -13.05 -1.74 6.37
CA ARG A 79 -12.50 -0.40 6.17
C ARG A 79 -10.99 -0.51 6.07
N THR A 80 -10.40 0.27 5.16
CA THR A 80 -8.97 0.28 4.93
C THR A 80 -8.34 1.49 5.60
N ILE A 81 -7.33 1.30 6.44
CA ILE A 81 -6.48 2.39 6.91
C ILE A 81 -5.63 2.82 5.72
N SER A 82 -5.96 3.96 5.14
CA SER A 82 -5.25 4.50 3.98
C SER A 82 -4.06 5.35 4.36
N ARG A 83 -4.12 6.02 5.52
CA ARG A 83 -3.05 6.90 6.02
C ARG A 83 -3.04 6.96 7.54
N VAL A 84 -1.82 6.96 8.09
CA VAL A 84 -1.52 7.32 9.47
C VAL A 84 -0.39 8.33 9.42
N ILE A 85 -0.64 9.54 9.87
CA ILE A 85 0.34 10.64 9.82
C ILE A 85 0.52 11.17 11.24
N ILE A 86 1.74 11.09 11.75
CA ILE A 86 2.14 11.73 13.01
C ILE A 86 3.00 12.93 12.66
N GLU A 87 2.70 14.05 13.27
CA GLU A 87 3.49 15.28 13.14
C GLU A 87 4.95 14.97 13.53
N PRO A 88 5.95 15.38 12.71
CA PRO A 88 7.34 14.92 12.85
C PRO A 88 7.95 15.05 14.25
N ARG A 89 7.66 16.13 14.97
CA ARG A 89 8.16 16.39 16.33
C ARG A 89 7.68 15.37 17.37
N PHE A 90 6.58 14.66 17.07
CA PHE A 90 5.95 13.70 17.99
C PHE A 90 6.07 12.25 17.52
N ARG A 91 6.93 11.99 16.54
CA ARG A 91 7.24 10.63 16.11
C ARG A 91 8.02 9.88 17.19
N SER A 92 8.05 8.56 17.08
CA SER A 92 8.72 7.65 18.03
C SER A 92 8.13 7.60 19.45
N LEU A 93 7.05 8.34 19.73
CA LEU A 93 6.36 8.33 21.02
C LEU A 93 5.21 7.30 21.11
N GLY A 94 5.10 6.36 20.17
CA GLY A 94 4.03 5.37 20.14
C GLY A 94 2.65 5.92 19.69
N LEU A 95 2.56 7.19 19.30
CA LEU A 95 1.27 7.84 18.97
C LEU A 95 0.57 7.20 17.76
N ALA A 96 1.32 6.71 16.78
CA ALA A 96 0.73 6.01 15.62
C ALA A 96 0.00 4.74 16.06
N GLN A 97 0.65 3.92 16.89
CA GLN A 97 0.07 2.72 17.48
C GLN A 97 -1.20 3.04 18.29
N ARG A 98 -1.13 4.06 19.15
CA ARG A 98 -2.25 4.50 19.98
C ARG A 98 -3.42 4.98 19.11
N LEU A 99 -3.15 5.84 18.12
CA LEU A 99 -4.16 6.37 17.21
C LEU A 99 -4.89 5.25 16.46
N VAL A 100 -4.16 4.26 15.94
CA VAL A 100 -4.74 3.10 15.26
C VAL A 100 -5.60 2.28 16.24
N ARG A 101 -5.07 1.90 17.41
CA ARG A 101 -5.75 1.08 18.39
C ARG A 101 -7.07 1.69 18.88
N GLU A 102 -7.07 2.99 19.17
CA GLU A 102 -8.23 3.68 19.71
C GLU A 102 -9.31 3.95 18.66
N THR A 103 -8.95 4.04 17.39
CA THR A 103 -9.91 4.41 16.33
C THR A 103 -10.48 3.23 15.54
N MET A 104 -9.81 2.07 15.51
CA MET A 104 -10.34 0.89 14.81
C MET A 104 -11.75 0.48 15.28
N PRO A 105 -12.04 0.38 16.59
CA PRO A 105 -13.38 0.02 17.05
C PRO A 105 -14.46 1.03 16.65
N LEU A 106 -14.10 2.30 16.49
CA LEU A 106 -15.02 3.38 16.11
C LEU A 106 -15.53 3.25 14.67
N MET A 107 -14.88 2.43 13.85
CA MET A 107 -15.32 2.17 12.47
C MET A 107 -16.59 1.32 12.41
N ASN A 108 -16.95 0.64 13.50
CA ASN A 108 -18.13 -0.20 13.62
C ASN A 108 -18.31 -1.18 12.45
N VAL A 109 -17.21 -1.84 12.05
CA VAL A 109 -17.16 -2.89 11.03
C VAL A 109 -16.45 -4.13 11.57
N PRO A 110 -16.77 -5.33 11.05
CA PRO A 110 -16.10 -6.56 11.43
C PRO A 110 -14.60 -6.58 11.19
N TYR A 111 -14.12 -5.87 10.17
CA TYR A 111 -12.71 -5.91 9.79
C TYR A 111 -12.15 -4.53 9.49
N VAL A 112 -10.92 -4.29 9.95
CA VAL A 112 -10.09 -3.16 9.51
C VAL A 112 -8.80 -3.72 8.93
N GLU A 113 -8.43 -3.25 7.74
CA GLU A 113 -7.23 -3.68 7.05
C GLU A 113 -6.26 -2.52 6.81
N ALA A 114 -5.00 -2.84 6.59
CA ALA A 114 -3.98 -1.90 6.12
C ALA A 114 -2.98 -2.58 5.19
N LEU A 115 -2.47 -1.83 4.21
CA LEU A 115 -1.34 -2.19 3.35
C LEU A 115 -0.19 -1.22 3.62
N ALA A 116 0.86 -1.70 4.28
CA ALA A 116 1.97 -0.86 4.72
C ALA A 116 3.27 -1.25 4.02
N VAL A 117 3.79 -0.37 3.17
CA VAL A 117 5.10 -0.52 2.52
C VAL A 117 6.21 -0.61 3.55
N MET A 118 6.17 0.26 4.58
CA MET A 118 7.14 0.28 5.66
C MET A 118 6.82 -0.70 6.81
N GLY A 119 5.84 -1.60 6.63
CA GLY A 119 5.40 -2.53 7.66
C GLY A 119 6.51 -3.45 8.20
N ARG A 120 7.49 -3.80 7.36
CA ARG A 120 8.62 -4.64 7.77
C ARG A 120 9.60 -3.94 8.71
N VAL A 121 9.73 -2.62 8.60
CA VAL A 121 10.68 -1.81 9.37
C VAL A 121 10.02 -1.13 10.55
N ASN A 122 8.70 -0.89 10.48
CA ASN A 122 7.96 -0.18 11.51
C ASN A 122 6.67 -0.95 11.88
N PRO A 123 6.74 -1.81 12.91
CA PRO A 123 5.65 -2.74 13.26
C PRO A 123 4.56 -2.10 14.13
N PHE A 124 4.22 -0.83 13.92
CA PHE A 124 3.23 -0.15 14.77
C PHE A 124 1.80 -0.69 14.58
N PHE A 125 1.48 -1.28 13.44
CA PHE A 125 0.19 -1.94 13.22
C PHE A 125 0.06 -3.21 14.07
N GLU A 126 1.10 -4.03 14.11
CA GLU A 126 1.12 -5.22 14.98
C GLU A 126 0.98 -4.83 16.45
N LYS A 127 1.74 -3.81 16.89
CA LYS A 127 1.63 -3.26 18.24
C LYS A 127 0.26 -2.65 18.53
N ALA A 128 -0.48 -2.21 17.52
CA ALA A 128 -1.86 -1.73 17.64
C ALA A 128 -2.89 -2.87 17.71
N GLY A 129 -2.48 -4.13 17.48
CA GLY A 129 -3.34 -5.31 17.57
C GLY A 129 -3.84 -5.86 16.24
N LEU A 130 -3.24 -5.43 15.10
CA LEU A 130 -3.53 -6.06 13.82
C LEU A 130 -2.63 -7.30 13.62
N THR A 131 -3.20 -8.32 13.01
CA THR A 131 -2.46 -9.52 12.58
C THR A 131 -1.76 -9.23 11.25
N ARG A 132 -0.48 -9.57 11.17
CA ARG A 132 0.35 -9.45 9.98
C ARG A 132 0.15 -10.64 9.05
N PHE A 133 0.07 -10.36 7.76
CA PHE A 133 0.10 -11.35 6.69
C PHE A 133 1.15 -10.94 5.66
N ASP A 134 2.15 -11.78 5.47
CA ASP A 134 3.14 -11.60 4.43
C ASP A 134 2.55 -12.09 3.10
N SER A 135 2.53 -11.21 2.11
CA SER A 135 2.09 -11.57 0.76
C SER A 135 3.29 -11.97 -0.09
N PRO A 136 3.26 -13.15 -0.73
CA PRO A 136 4.26 -13.47 -1.73
C PRO A 136 4.17 -12.46 -2.89
N PRO A 137 5.26 -12.24 -3.63
CA PRO A 137 5.23 -11.43 -4.84
C PRO A 137 4.21 -12.01 -5.82
N SER A 138 3.53 -11.15 -6.58
CA SER A 138 2.60 -11.61 -7.59
C SER A 138 3.32 -12.41 -8.67
N ALA A 139 2.63 -13.34 -9.32
CA ALA A 139 3.21 -14.12 -10.43
C ALA A 139 3.75 -13.22 -11.56
N ALA A 140 3.15 -12.04 -11.76
CA ALA A 140 3.65 -11.06 -12.72
C ALA A 140 4.99 -10.43 -12.27
N CYS A 141 5.16 -10.16 -10.97
CA CYS A 141 6.44 -9.70 -10.43
C CYS A 141 7.52 -10.78 -10.56
N VAL A 142 7.20 -12.02 -10.21
CA VAL A 142 8.17 -13.13 -10.31
C VAL A 142 8.65 -13.29 -11.75
N ARG A 143 7.73 -13.39 -12.71
CA ARG A 143 8.07 -13.50 -14.13
C ARG A 143 8.94 -12.36 -14.65
N LEU A 144 8.62 -11.12 -14.25
CA LEU A 144 9.43 -9.98 -14.72
C LEU A 144 10.83 -9.96 -14.09
N ILE A 145 10.96 -10.36 -12.81
CA ILE A 145 12.28 -10.53 -12.16
C ILE A 145 13.09 -11.62 -12.86
N GLU A 146 12.47 -12.75 -13.18
CA GLU A 146 13.12 -13.84 -13.94
C GLU A 146 13.56 -13.39 -15.33
N ALA A 147 12.68 -12.64 -16.05
CA ALA A 147 13.01 -12.07 -17.36
C ALA A 147 14.19 -11.08 -17.26
N PHE A 148 14.21 -10.23 -16.25
CA PHE A 148 15.35 -9.34 -15.98
C PHE A 148 16.62 -10.13 -15.68
N GLY A 149 16.53 -11.21 -14.90
CA GLY A 149 17.63 -12.12 -14.63
C GLY A 149 18.22 -12.75 -15.90
N ALA A 150 17.37 -13.15 -16.85
CA ALA A 150 17.79 -13.73 -18.14
C ALA A 150 18.63 -12.76 -18.99
N VAL A 151 18.46 -11.44 -18.80
CA VAL A 151 19.29 -10.42 -19.45
C VAL A 151 20.34 -9.82 -18.51
N GLY A 152 20.61 -10.49 -17.36
CA GLY A 152 21.66 -10.14 -16.41
C GLY A 152 21.37 -8.92 -15.55
N ILE A 153 20.11 -8.57 -15.35
CA ILE A 153 19.65 -7.59 -14.35
C ILE A 153 19.23 -8.38 -13.12
N GLY A 154 20.04 -8.37 -12.07
CA GLY A 154 19.78 -9.11 -10.84
C GLY A 154 18.93 -8.32 -9.83
N GLU A 155 18.47 -9.00 -8.77
CA GLU A 155 17.67 -8.35 -7.71
C GLU A 155 18.39 -7.18 -7.03
N ARG A 156 19.73 -7.22 -6.94
CA ARG A 156 20.53 -6.12 -6.38
C ARG A 156 20.48 -4.86 -7.22
N ASP A 157 20.31 -4.99 -8.53
CA ASP A 157 20.23 -3.85 -9.44
C ASP A 157 18.90 -3.10 -9.28
N LEU A 158 17.84 -3.77 -8.79
CA LEU A 158 16.53 -3.20 -8.55
C LEU A 158 16.50 -2.13 -7.45
N ILE A 159 17.61 -1.89 -6.77
CA ILE A 159 17.74 -0.79 -5.80
C ILE A 159 17.82 0.56 -6.52
N ASP A 160 18.39 0.59 -7.73
CA ASP A 160 18.56 1.81 -8.52
C ASP A 160 17.94 1.65 -9.93
N ALA A 161 16.88 2.41 -10.15
CA ALA A 161 16.20 2.42 -11.44
C ALA A 161 17.06 3.00 -12.59
N GLY A 162 18.02 3.86 -12.27
CA GLY A 162 18.99 4.38 -13.24
C GLY A 162 19.90 3.27 -13.74
N LEU A 163 20.44 2.46 -12.83
CA LEU A 163 21.26 1.30 -13.16
C LEU A 163 20.48 0.27 -13.98
N VAL A 164 19.22 0.01 -13.63
CA VAL A 164 18.36 -0.90 -14.41
C VAL A 164 18.14 -0.35 -15.82
N GLN A 165 17.88 0.95 -15.98
CA GLN A 165 17.69 1.57 -17.29
C GLN A 165 18.98 1.48 -18.13
N GLU A 166 20.13 1.81 -17.55
CA GLU A 166 21.42 1.71 -18.23
C GLU A 166 21.70 0.28 -18.71
N LYS A 167 21.43 -0.72 -17.87
CA LYS A 167 21.58 -2.13 -18.24
C LYS A 167 20.60 -2.55 -19.34
N LEU A 168 19.38 -2.09 -19.31
CA LEU A 168 18.41 -2.32 -20.38
C LEU A 168 18.91 -1.72 -21.69
N ASP A 169 19.33 -0.46 -21.67
CA ASP A 169 19.81 0.25 -22.86
C ASP A 169 21.07 -0.38 -23.45
N SER A 170 22.01 -0.81 -22.60
CA SER A 170 23.28 -1.39 -23.06
C SER A 170 23.14 -2.83 -23.57
N ARG A 171 22.37 -3.67 -22.89
CA ARG A 171 22.23 -5.10 -23.20
C ARG A 171 21.24 -5.40 -24.31
N LEU A 172 20.25 -4.54 -24.52
CA LEU A 172 19.26 -4.68 -25.57
C LEU A 172 19.69 -4.01 -26.89
N ARG A 173 20.73 -3.18 -26.85
CA ARG A 173 21.25 -2.52 -28.05
C ARG A 173 21.81 -3.55 -29.01
N GLY A 174 21.20 -3.64 -30.20
CA GLY A 174 21.64 -4.57 -31.27
C GLY A 174 21.18 -6.03 -31.10
N ASN A 175 20.32 -6.33 -30.14
CA ASN A 175 19.72 -7.66 -29.98
C ASN A 175 18.19 -7.57 -29.97
N ASP A 176 17.60 -7.54 -31.16
CA ASP A 176 16.15 -7.36 -31.35
C ASP A 176 15.31 -8.46 -30.65
N ASN A 177 15.80 -9.70 -30.61
CA ASN A 177 15.08 -10.81 -29.99
C ASN A 177 14.98 -10.64 -28.48
N GLN A 178 16.08 -10.29 -27.82
CA GLN A 178 16.07 -10.03 -26.38
C GLN A 178 15.29 -8.76 -26.03
N SER A 179 15.41 -7.73 -26.86
CA SER A 179 14.65 -6.49 -26.71
C SER A 179 13.15 -6.74 -26.78
N ASN A 180 12.68 -7.47 -27.79
CA ASN A 180 11.27 -7.82 -27.96
C ASN A 180 10.75 -8.71 -26.82
N PHE A 181 11.55 -9.67 -26.34
CA PHE A 181 11.21 -10.52 -25.22
C PHE A 181 10.99 -9.71 -23.94
N ILE A 182 11.95 -8.87 -23.56
CA ILE A 182 11.88 -8.04 -22.35
C ILE A 182 10.76 -7.04 -22.43
N GLU A 183 10.61 -6.36 -23.56
CA GLU A 183 9.51 -5.41 -23.76
C GLU A 183 8.15 -6.11 -23.65
N GLY A 184 8.01 -7.32 -24.21
CA GLY A 184 6.82 -8.15 -24.07
C GLY A 184 6.48 -8.47 -22.61
N GLU A 185 7.46 -8.84 -21.79
CA GLU A 185 7.25 -9.13 -20.35
C GLU A 185 6.93 -7.85 -19.55
N ILE A 186 7.56 -6.72 -19.88
CA ILE A 186 7.26 -5.41 -19.31
C ILE A 186 5.80 -5.01 -19.63
N VAL A 187 5.38 -5.16 -20.87
CA VAL A 187 3.99 -4.84 -21.30
C VAL A 187 2.98 -5.72 -20.55
N LYS A 188 3.23 -7.03 -20.46
CA LYS A 188 2.38 -7.96 -19.68
C LYS A 188 2.29 -7.56 -18.22
N PHE A 189 3.42 -7.19 -17.62
CA PHE A 189 3.47 -6.71 -16.23
C PHE A 189 2.63 -5.44 -16.04
N LEU A 190 2.77 -4.48 -16.94
CA LEU A 190 2.09 -3.18 -16.86
C LEU A 190 0.57 -3.28 -17.11
N GLN A 191 0.07 -4.34 -17.76
CA GLN A 191 -1.37 -4.56 -17.97
C GLN A 191 -2.18 -4.54 -16.67
N GLY A 192 -1.58 -4.98 -15.55
CA GLY A 192 -2.19 -4.94 -14.23
C GLY A 192 -2.33 -3.55 -13.60
N TYR A 193 -1.78 -2.49 -14.23
CA TYR A 193 -1.67 -1.15 -13.63
C TYR A 193 -2.47 -0.06 -14.37
N GLY A 194 -3.56 -0.42 -15.04
CA GLY A 194 -4.50 0.51 -15.67
C GLY A 194 -3.82 1.44 -16.68
N GLN A 195 -3.94 2.75 -16.51
CA GLN A 195 -3.35 3.75 -17.42
C GLN A 195 -1.81 3.66 -17.52
N ARG A 196 -1.13 3.09 -16.54
CA ARG A 196 0.34 2.90 -16.55
C ARG A 196 0.81 1.94 -17.64
N ARG A 197 -0.07 1.09 -18.19
CA ARG A 197 0.23 0.23 -19.35
C ARG A 197 0.65 1.01 -20.60
N LEU A 198 0.29 2.30 -20.68
CA LEU A 198 0.61 3.18 -21.79
C LEU A 198 1.94 3.94 -21.62
N MET A 199 2.70 3.67 -20.56
CA MET A 199 3.96 4.35 -20.31
C MET A 199 4.97 4.00 -21.41
N LYS A 200 5.54 5.03 -22.01
CA LYS A 200 6.63 4.88 -23.01
C LYS A 200 7.90 4.35 -22.35
N ALA A 201 8.72 3.62 -23.11
CA ALA A 201 10.03 3.19 -22.69
C ALA A 201 10.89 4.36 -22.18
N GLY A 202 11.73 4.10 -21.18
CA GLY A 202 12.62 5.08 -20.58
C GLY A 202 12.54 5.12 -19.06
N ILE A 203 13.38 5.96 -18.45
CA ILE A 203 13.63 6.01 -17.00
C ILE A 203 12.37 6.17 -16.14
N ILE A 204 11.35 6.89 -16.60
CA ILE A 204 10.11 7.09 -15.82
C ILE A 204 9.35 5.75 -15.70
N ARG A 205 9.24 5.00 -16.79
CA ARG A 205 8.63 3.66 -16.81
C ARG A 205 9.45 2.69 -15.96
N THR A 206 10.75 2.66 -16.13
CA THR A 206 11.68 1.80 -15.37
C THR A 206 11.61 2.10 -13.88
N ARG A 207 11.59 3.36 -13.47
CA ARG A 207 11.42 3.77 -12.07
C ARG A 207 10.09 3.28 -11.48
N PHE A 208 9.01 3.37 -12.25
CA PHE A 208 7.71 2.84 -11.84
C PHE A 208 7.77 1.31 -11.67
N ILE A 209 8.33 0.58 -12.64
CA ILE A 209 8.46 -0.89 -12.60
C ILE A 209 9.28 -1.32 -11.38
N VAL A 210 10.47 -0.77 -11.23
CA VAL A 210 11.38 -1.07 -10.11
C VAL A 210 10.68 -0.83 -8.76
N SER A 211 9.95 0.29 -8.62
CA SER A 211 9.19 0.56 -7.40
C SER A 211 8.15 -0.51 -7.10
N LYS A 212 7.58 -1.17 -8.12
CA LYS A 212 6.60 -2.26 -7.93
C LYS A 212 7.23 -3.62 -7.68
N LEU A 213 8.42 -3.86 -8.22
CA LEU A 213 9.16 -5.10 -7.98
C LEU A 213 9.79 -5.14 -6.58
N THR A 214 10.24 -3.98 -6.08
CA THR A 214 10.85 -3.86 -4.75
C THR A 214 9.84 -3.59 -3.64
N ASP A 215 8.67 -3.04 -3.99
CA ASP A 215 7.61 -2.68 -3.03
C ASP A 215 6.87 -3.96 -2.61
N ARG A 216 7.15 -4.47 -1.42
CA ARG A 216 6.49 -5.64 -0.83
C ARG A 216 5.68 -5.20 0.39
N PRO A 217 4.50 -4.60 0.18
CA PRO A 217 3.70 -4.15 1.29
C PRO A 217 3.26 -5.32 2.15
N VAL A 218 3.33 -5.13 3.45
CA VAL A 218 2.78 -6.06 4.44
C VAL A 218 1.29 -5.79 4.55
N TYR A 219 0.49 -6.83 4.50
CA TYR A 219 -0.94 -6.75 4.74
C TYR A 219 -1.23 -6.97 6.23
N TYR A 220 -2.09 -6.14 6.77
CA TYR A 220 -2.53 -6.19 8.15
C TYR A 220 -4.04 -6.29 8.23
N LEU A 221 -4.54 -7.10 9.14
CA LEU A 221 -5.95 -7.31 9.38
C LEU A 221 -6.25 -7.27 10.87
N TRP A 222 -7.24 -6.50 11.25
CA TRP A 222 -7.85 -6.53 12.57
C TRP A 222 -9.29 -7.05 12.46
N LYS A 223 -9.68 -7.96 13.37
CA LYS A 223 -11.03 -8.48 13.49
C LYS A 223 -11.69 -7.92 14.73
N ASN A 224 -12.86 -7.30 14.57
CA ASN A 224 -13.70 -6.92 15.69
C ASN A 224 -14.48 -8.14 16.17
N LEU A 225 -14.10 -8.67 17.32
CA LEU A 225 -14.74 -9.87 17.89
C LEU A 225 -16.18 -9.63 18.37
N SER A 226 -16.60 -8.36 18.49
CA SER A 226 -17.96 -7.98 18.91
C SER A 226 -18.95 -7.87 17.75
N LEU A 227 -18.49 -8.04 16.51
CA LEU A 227 -19.32 -7.87 15.32
C LEU A 227 -19.22 -9.07 14.38
N ASP A 228 -20.38 -9.54 13.93
CA ASP A 228 -20.48 -10.59 12.92
C ASP A 228 -20.39 -10.04 11.49
N LEU A 229 -20.10 -10.95 10.56
CA LEU A 229 -20.06 -10.65 9.14
C LEU A 229 -21.47 -10.28 8.64
N ARG A 230 -21.59 -9.15 7.95
CA ARG A 230 -22.84 -8.69 7.33
C ARG A 230 -22.89 -9.17 5.87
N LEU A 231 -23.77 -10.08 5.57
CA LEU A 231 -24.02 -10.58 4.21
C LEU A 231 -24.79 -9.57 3.35
#